data_6bec3b6a060886ba733199bc5006331b
#
_entry.id   6bec3b6a060886ba733199bc5006331b
#
_cell.length_a   1.000
_cell.length_b   1.000
_cell.length_c   1.000
_cell.angle_alpha   90.00
_cell.angle_beta   90.00
_cell.angle_gamma   90.00
#
_symmetry.space_group_name_H-M   'P 1'
#
loop_
_entity.id
_entity.type
_entity.pdbx_description
1 polymer ?
#
loop_
_entity_poly.entity_id
_entity_poly.type
_entity_poly.pdbx_seq_one_letter_code
_entity_poly.pdbx_strand_id
1 'polypeptide(L)'
;MKNMIKSMLSFFVFLKFKNIWNIKDYLVKNNLDKGIVATVYDYYIHKEGGYVGITSKFANHPYMPHGFMGVFISDMSEIGKNAVIFQQVTIGADRLLDSNNQGNPKIGDNVYIGAGAKIIGNVKIGNNCRIGANAVVVNDVADNAVVAGKPG
;
A
#
# COMPACT_ATOMS: atom_id res chain seq x y z
N MET A 1 -27.64 0.93 -10.83
CA MET A 1 -27.14 1.15 -12.21
C MET A 1 -25.62 1.43 -12.25
N LYS A 2 -25.08 2.45 -11.55
CA LYS A 2 -23.62 2.74 -11.56
C LYS A 2 -22.72 1.58 -11.10
N ASN A 3 -23.09 0.82 -10.07
CA ASN A 3 -22.30 -0.32 -9.58
C ASN A 3 -22.34 -1.53 -10.51
N MET A 4 -23.45 -1.75 -11.20
CA MET A 4 -23.59 -2.84 -12.19
C MET A 4 -22.69 -2.60 -13.40
N ILE A 5 -22.62 -1.35 -13.88
CA ILE A 5 -21.73 -0.96 -14.99
C ILE A 5 -20.26 -1.13 -14.59
N LYS A 6 -19.89 -0.70 -13.37
CA LYS A 6 -18.52 -0.89 -12.85
C LYS A 6 -18.15 -2.37 -12.72
N SER A 7 -19.08 -3.21 -12.25
CA SER A 7 -18.87 -4.66 -12.15
C SER A 7 -18.65 -5.31 -13.52
N MET A 8 -19.45 -4.91 -14.52
CA MET A 8 -19.31 -5.43 -15.90
C MET A 8 -17.99 -4.98 -16.55
N LEU A 9 -17.62 -3.71 -16.38
CA LEU A 9 -16.32 -3.19 -16.85
C LEU A 9 -15.15 -3.91 -16.16
N SER A 10 -15.28 -4.20 -14.87
CA SER A 10 -14.28 -4.96 -14.11
C SER A 10 -14.04 -6.33 -14.73
N PHE A 11 -15.08 -7.04 -15.11
CA PHE A 11 -14.96 -8.36 -15.75
C PHE A 11 -14.08 -8.32 -17.00
N PHE A 12 -14.31 -7.37 -17.92
CA PHE A 12 -13.51 -7.24 -19.14
C PHE A 12 -12.06 -6.80 -18.86
N VAL A 13 -11.86 -5.90 -17.90
CA VAL A 13 -10.52 -5.47 -17.50
C VAL A 13 -9.74 -6.65 -16.89
N PHE A 14 -10.37 -7.43 -15.98
CA PHE A 14 -9.72 -8.60 -15.39
C PHE A 14 -9.45 -9.73 -16.40
N LEU A 15 -10.29 -9.91 -17.42
CA LEU A 15 -9.97 -10.84 -18.51
C LEU A 15 -8.66 -10.48 -19.21
N LYS A 16 -8.39 -9.19 -19.39
CA LYS A 16 -7.15 -8.69 -20.02
C LYS A 16 -5.93 -8.76 -19.09
N PHE A 17 -6.08 -8.35 -17.85
CA PHE A 17 -4.96 -8.15 -16.92
C PHE A 17 -4.72 -9.32 -15.95
N LYS A 18 -5.68 -10.24 -15.79
CA LYS A 18 -5.68 -11.43 -14.94
C LYS A 18 -5.73 -11.15 -13.43
N ASN A 19 -5.04 -10.14 -12.93
CA ASN A 19 -5.05 -9.76 -11.52
C ASN A 19 -4.87 -8.25 -11.32
N ILE A 20 -5.11 -7.78 -10.10
CA ILE A 20 -5.11 -6.37 -9.74
C ILE A 20 -3.71 -5.73 -9.85
N TRP A 21 -2.66 -6.50 -9.55
CA TRP A 21 -1.29 -6.01 -9.62
C TRP A 21 -0.86 -5.73 -11.05
N ASN A 22 -1.24 -6.57 -12.01
CA ASN A 22 -1.00 -6.31 -13.43
C ASN A 22 -1.73 -5.05 -13.92
N ILE A 23 -2.91 -4.75 -13.37
CA ILE A 23 -3.62 -3.50 -13.64
C ILE A 23 -2.81 -2.32 -13.11
N LYS A 24 -2.32 -2.41 -11.86
CA LYS A 24 -1.49 -1.38 -11.26
C LYS A 24 -0.21 -1.14 -12.06
N ASP A 25 0.52 -2.20 -12.41
CA ASP A 25 1.75 -2.10 -13.21
C ASP A 25 1.51 -1.42 -14.56
N TYR A 26 0.38 -1.74 -15.21
CA TYR A 26 -0.02 -1.09 -16.45
C TYR A 26 -0.28 0.40 -16.25
N LEU A 27 -1.00 0.78 -15.18
CA LEU A 27 -1.30 2.18 -14.87
C LEU A 27 -0.02 2.97 -14.59
N VAL A 28 0.87 2.43 -13.77
CA VAL A 28 2.16 3.06 -13.44
C VAL A 28 3.03 3.21 -14.70
N LYS A 29 3.19 2.14 -15.48
CA LYS A 29 4.01 2.12 -16.71
C LYS A 29 3.56 3.15 -17.73
N ASN A 30 2.27 3.41 -17.82
CA ASN A 30 1.70 4.33 -18.82
C ASN A 30 1.35 5.71 -18.24
N ASN A 31 1.72 6.00 -16.98
CA ASN A 31 1.39 7.25 -16.25
C ASN A 31 -0.11 7.57 -16.28
N LEU A 32 -0.95 6.57 -16.06
CA LEU A 32 -2.40 6.68 -16.10
C LEU A 32 -2.99 6.71 -14.69
N ASP A 33 -3.43 7.87 -14.22
CA ASP A 33 -4.13 8.05 -12.95
C ASP A 33 -5.66 8.19 -13.12
N LYS A 34 -6.14 8.21 -14.36
CA LYS A 34 -7.55 8.41 -14.74
C LYS A 34 -7.97 7.47 -15.86
N GLY A 35 -9.28 7.41 -16.10
CA GLY A 35 -9.88 6.59 -17.16
C GLY A 35 -10.46 5.27 -16.66
N ILE A 36 -10.92 4.46 -17.59
CA ILE A 36 -11.68 3.23 -17.26
C ILE A 36 -10.85 2.25 -16.43
N VAL A 37 -9.59 2.02 -16.81
CA VAL A 37 -8.72 1.05 -16.12
C VAL A 37 -8.42 1.52 -14.70
N ALA A 38 -8.11 2.80 -14.49
CA ALA A 38 -7.89 3.39 -13.17
C ALA A 38 -9.18 3.31 -12.32
N THR A 39 -10.35 3.61 -12.91
CA THR A 39 -11.63 3.50 -12.21
C THR A 39 -11.93 2.06 -11.77
N VAL A 40 -11.58 1.06 -12.59
CA VAL A 40 -11.76 -0.36 -12.22
C VAL A 40 -10.78 -0.76 -11.12
N TYR A 41 -9.53 -0.30 -11.18
CA TYR A 41 -8.54 -0.51 -10.14
C TYR A 41 -9.04 0.02 -8.80
N ASP A 42 -9.41 1.30 -8.74
CA ASP A 42 -9.91 1.94 -7.53
C ASP A 42 -11.18 1.26 -7.00
N TYR A 43 -12.11 0.94 -7.88
CA TYR A 43 -13.33 0.25 -7.49
C TYR A 43 -13.05 -1.10 -6.84
N TYR A 44 -12.11 -1.88 -7.39
CA TYR A 44 -11.76 -3.19 -6.85
C TYR A 44 -11.12 -3.06 -5.47
N ILE A 45 -10.10 -2.21 -5.32
CA ILE A 45 -9.41 -2.01 -4.03
C ILE A 45 -10.39 -1.52 -2.95
N HIS A 46 -11.24 -0.54 -3.27
CA HIS A 46 -12.24 -0.04 -2.32
C HIS A 46 -13.29 -1.09 -1.95
N LYS A 47 -13.70 -1.92 -2.90
CA LYS A 47 -14.63 -3.04 -2.63
C LYS A 47 -14.05 -4.04 -1.64
N GLU A 48 -12.76 -4.28 -1.70
CA GLU A 48 -12.02 -5.12 -0.75
C GLU A 48 -11.71 -4.39 0.58
N GLY A 49 -12.18 -3.16 0.75
CA GLY A 49 -12.04 -2.38 2.00
C GLY A 49 -10.69 -1.72 2.19
N GLY A 50 -9.91 -1.53 1.14
CA GLY A 50 -8.59 -0.90 1.19
C GLY A 50 -8.43 0.30 0.25
N TYR A 51 -7.23 0.84 0.25
CA TYR A 51 -6.73 1.83 -0.70
C TYR A 51 -5.25 1.58 -0.97
N VAL A 52 -4.87 1.49 -2.23
CA VAL A 52 -3.46 1.44 -2.66
C VAL A 52 -3.29 2.45 -3.77
N GLY A 53 -2.63 3.55 -3.46
CA GLY A 53 -2.44 4.67 -4.39
C GLY A 53 -1.82 4.21 -5.71
N ILE A 54 -2.34 4.69 -6.83
CA ILE A 54 -1.86 4.29 -8.17
C ILE A 54 -0.37 4.61 -8.32
N THR A 55 0.07 5.74 -7.80
CA THR A 55 1.47 6.20 -7.92
C THR A 55 2.41 5.62 -6.85
N SER A 56 1.91 4.80 -5.91
CA SER A 56 2.78 4.06 -5.01
C SER A 56 3.63 3.05 -5.79
N LYS A 57 4.90 2.91 -5.41
CA LYS A 57 5.87 2.08 -6.11
C LYS A 57 6.16 0.82 -5.32
N PHE A 58 6.18 -0.32 -6.02
CA PHE A 58 6.55 -1.61 -5.45
C PHE A 58 7.68 -2.20 -6.29
N ALA A 59 8.76 -2.63 -5.63
CA ALA A 59 9.87 -3.32 -6.31
C ALA A 59 9.46 -4.72 -6.80
N ASN A 60 8.55 -5.38 -6.08
CA ASN A 60 7.73 -6.50 -6.53
C ASN A 60 6.40 -6.49 -5.79
N HIS A 61 5.43 -7.30 -6.21
CA HIS A 61 4.13 -7.38 -5.54
C HIS A 61 4.31 -7.93 -4.12
N PRO A 62 3.77 -7.26 -3.08
CA PRO A 62 3.87 -7.72 -1.71
C PRO A 62 3.03 -8.97 -1.48
N TYR A 63 3.43 -9.78 -0.52
CA TYR A 63 2.57 -10.85 -0.02
C TYR A 63 1.56 -10.29 0.99
N MET A 64 0.28 -10.41 0.70
CA MET A 64 -0.81 -9.89 1.51
C MET A 64 -1.75 -11.05 1.90
N PRO A 65 -1.52 -11.70 3.05
CA PRO A 65 -2.26 -12.91 3.45
C PRO A 65 -3.77 -12.74 3.50
N HIS A 66 -4.24 -11.55 3.83
CA HIS A 66 -5.66 -11.22 3.97
C HIS A 66 -6.15 -10.21 2.91
N GLY A 67 -5.47 -10.14 1.77
CA GLY A 67 -5.82 -9.20 0.70
C GLY A 67 -5.72 -7.75 1.16
N PHE A 68 -6.63 -6.91 0.68
CA PHE A 68 -6.61 -5.46 0.93
C PHE A 68 -7.44 -5.02 2.15
N MET A 69 -7.94 -5.93 2.97
CA MET A 69 -8.82 -5.65 4.10
C MET A 69 -8.24 -4.58 5.05
N GLY A 70 -8.74 -3.35 4.99
CA GLY A 70 -8.29 -2.22 5.80
C GLY A 70 -6.86 -1.76 5.52
N VAL A 71 -6.23 -2.20 4.41
CA VAL A 71 -4.89 -1.76 4.03
C VAL A 71 -4.98 -0.44 3.28
N PHE A 72 -4.27 0.58 3.78
CA PHE A 72 -4.19 1.90 3.15
C PHE A 72 -2.73 2.24 2.86
N ILE A 73 -2.38 2.37 1.57
CA ILE A 73 -1.04 2.75 1.12
C ILE A 73 -1.15 4.03 0.31
N SER A 74 -0.55 5.11 0.80
CA SER A 74 -0.61 6.41 0.14
C SER A 74 0.13 6.42 -1.19
N ASP A 75 -0.32 7.29 -2.06
CA ASP A 75 0.41 7.63 -3.28
C ASP A 75 1.86 8.03 -2.98
N MET A 76 2.77 7.74 -3.90
CA MET A 76 4.20 8.04 -3.80
C MET A 76 4.95 7.31 -2.67
N SER A 77 4.32 6.43 -1.89
CA SER A 77 5.05 5.51 -1.01
C SER A 77 5.89 4.55 -1.83
N GLU A 78 7.07 4.18 -1.32
CA GLU A 78 7.96 3.24 -1.97
C GLU A 78 8.10 1.98 -1.11
N ILE A 79 7.86 0.82 -1.70
CA ILE A 79 7.92 -0.47 -1.01
C ILE A 79 8.92 -1.38 -1.75
N GLY A 80 9.91 -1.85 -1.02
CA GLY A 80 10.95 -2.75 -1.50
C GLY A 80 10.44 -4.17 -1.83
N LYS A 81 11.40 -5.06 -2.09
CA LYS A 81 11.10 -6.45 -2.47
C LYS A 81 10.64 -7.27 -1.26
N ASN A 82 9.82 -8.28 -1.54
CA ASN A 82 9.41 -9.32 -0.58
C ASN A 82 8.75 -8.75 0.69
N ALA A 83 8.06 -7.64 0.57
CA ALA A 83 7.28 -7.09 1.67
C ALA A 83 6.12 -8.03 2.01
N VAL A 84 5.88 -8.25 3.31
CA VAL A 84 4.71 -8.94 3.84
C VAL A 84 3.84 -7.92 4.56
N ILE A 85 2.61 -7.72 4.11
CA ILE A 85 1.71 -6.68 4.64
C ILE A 85 0.41 -7.33 5.10
N PHE A 86 0.15 -7.26 6.39
CA PHE A 86 -1.08 -7.80 6.99
C PHE A 86 -2.24 -6.81 6.87
N GLN A 87 -3.44 -7.28 7.23
CA GLN A 87 -4.66 -6.47 7.22
C GLN A 87 -4.56 -5.24 8.13
N GLN A 88 -5.33 -4.20 7.83
CA GLN A 88 -5.44 -2.95 8.59
C GLN A 88 -4.13 -2.13 8.71
N VAL A 89 -3.12 -2.46 7.91
CA VAL A 89 -1.88 -1.69 7.84
C VAL A 89 -2.14 -0.36 7.14
N THR A 90 -1.57 0.73 7.68
CA THR A 90 -1.53 2.03 7.02
C THR A 90 -0.08 2.42 6.74
N ILE A 91 0.25 2.66 5.47
CA ILE A 91 1.48 3.30 5.01
C ILE A 91 1.06 4.66 4.46
N GLY A 92 1.09 5.69 5.32
CA GLY A 92 0.43 6.97 5.11
C GLY A 92 1.39 8.14 4.94
N ALA A 93 1.04 9.06 4.06
CA ALA A 93 1.75 10.33 3.94
C ALA A 93 1.40 11.27 5.11
N ASP A 94 2.37 12.04 5.55
CA ASP A 94 2.12 13.25 6.36
C ASP A 94 1.97 14.45 5.42
N ARG A 95 0.86 15.15 5.53
CA ARG A 95 0.49 16.32 4.71
C ARG A 95 0.28 17.59 5.55
N LEU A 96 0.55 17.56 6.85
CA LEU A 96 0.40 18.72 7.72
C LEU A 96 1.47 19.77 7.38
N LEU A 97 1.02 21.02 7.14
CA LEU A 97 1.91 22.10 6.67
C LEU A 97 2.98 22.49 7.70
N ASP A 98 2.71 22.27 8.97
CA ASP A 98 3.57 22.58 10.11
C ASP A 98 4.36 21.35 10.61
N SER A 99 4.24 20.22 9.95
CA SER A 99 4.99 19.01 10.30
C SER A 99 6.42 19.04 9.75
N ASN A 100 7.36 18.64 10.59
CA ASN A 100 8.74 18.41 10.18
C ASN A 100 8.94 17.04 9.48
N ASN A 101 7.89 16.22 9.40
CA ASN A 101 7.93 14.87 8.84
C ASN A 101 7.06 14.72 7.59
N GLN A 102 6.86 15.83 6.86
CA GLN A 102 6.08 15.80 5.61
C GLN A 102 6.67 14.84 4.59
N GLY A 103 5.82 14.04 3.99
CA GLY A 103 6.20 13.15 2.89
C GLY A 103 5.58 11.76 2.99
N ASN A 104 6.20 10.84 2.29
CA ASN A 104 5.68 9.46 2.14
C ASN A 104 6.72 8.46 2.65
N PRO A 105 6.27 7.35 3.24
CA PRO A 105 7.17 6.30 3.72
C PRO A 105 7.95 5.63 2.59
N LYS A 106 9.19 5.23 2.92
CA LYS A 106 10.04 4.38 2.10
C LYS A 106 10.39 3.11 2.87
N ILE A 107 9.94 1.99 2.37
CA ILE A 107 10.08 0.68 2.99
C ILE A 107 11.16 -0.10 2.23
N GLY A 108 12.14 -0.63 2.93
CA GLY A 108 13.20 -1.46 2.37
C GLY A 108 12.75 -2.88 1.96
N ASP A 109 13.71 -3.72 1.66
CA ASP A 109 13.48 -5.11 1.24
C ASP A 109 13.24 -6.04 2.44
N ASN A 110 12.46 -7.11 2.21
CA ASN A 110 12.19 -8.18 3.20
C ASN A 110 11.55 -7.67 4.49
N VAL A 111 10.71 -6.65 4.41
CA VAL A 111 10.06 -6.06 5.59
C VAL A 111 8.75 -6.78 5.88
N TYR A 112 8.55 -7.17 7.14
CA TYR A 112 7.31 -7.71 7.66
C TYR A 112 6.54 -6.62 8.40
N ILE A 113 5.27 -6.39 8.02
CA ILE A 113 4.42 -5.37 8.62
C ILE A 113 3.17 -6.06 9.19
N GLY A 114 3.14 -6.16 10.51
CA GLY A 114 2.08 -6.84 11.26
C GLY A 114 0.74 -6.10 11.21
N ALA A 115 -0.33 -6.84 11.51
CA ALA A 115 -1.70 -6.35 11.45
C ALA A 115 -1.90 -5.03 12.20
N GLY A 116 -2.60 -4.08 11.59
CA GLY A 116 -2.92 -2.80 12.21
C GLY A 116 -1.76 -1.82 12.36
N ALA A 117 -0.55 -2.15 11.95
CA ALA A 117 0.59 -1.23 12.04
C ALA A 117 0.38 0.05 11.23
N LYS A 118 0.89 1.17 11.73
CA LYS A 118 0.81 2.50 11.11
C LYS A 118 2.21 3.05 10.88
N ILE A 119 2.58 3.30 9.63
CA ILE A 119 3.86 3.90 9.23
C ILE A 119 3.52 5.22 8.55
N ILE A 120 3.84 6.34 9.18
CA ILE A 120 3.30 7.65 8.78
C ILE A 120 4.42 8.66 8.59
N GLY A 121 4.33 9.41 7.48
CA GLY A 121 5.23 10.51 7.17
C GLY A 121 6.46 10.10 6.34
N ASN A 122 7.41 11.01 6.25
CA ASN A 122 8.66 10.80 5.51
C ASN A 122 9.65 9.95 6.32
N VAL A 123 9.28 8.70 6.57
CA VAL A 123 10.10 7.76 7.34
C VAL A 123 10.71 6.71 6.43
N LYS A 124 11.92 6.27 6.78
CA LYS A 124 12.64 5.18 6.12
C LYS A 124 12.63 3.95 7.02
N ILE A 125 12.11 2.85 6.50
CA ILE A 125 12.20 1.54 7.14
C ILE A 125 13.32 0.78 6.43
N GLY A 126 14.33 0.38 7.16
CA GLY A 126 15.47 -0.39 6.63
C GLY A 126 15.08 -1.79 6.14
N ASN A 127 16.05 -2.50 5.62
CA ASN A 127 15.87 -3.87 5.13
C ASN A 127 15.72 -4.86 6.30
N ASN A 128 15.03 -5.97 6.04
CA ASN A 128 14.83 -7.09 6.99
C ASN A 128 14.17 -6.66 8.31
N CYS A 129 13.43 -5.57 8.32
CA CYS A 129 12.74 -5.08 9.53
C CYS A 129 11.46 -5.87 9.81
N ARG A 130 11.09 -5.91 11.09
CA ARG A 130 9.81 -6.45 11.55
C ARG A 130 9.04 -5.40 12.32
N ILE A 131 7.94 -4.96 11.76
CA ILE A 131 7.02 -4.01 12.39
C ILE A 131 5.90 -4.82 13.02
N GLY A 132 5.83 -4.80 14.34
CA GLY A 132 4.84 -5.57 15.10
C GLY A 132 3.41 -5.07 14.88
N ALA A 133 2.44 -5.93 15.23
CA ALA A 133 1.03 -5.58 15.14
C ALA A 133 0.71 -4.31 15.97
N ASN A 134 -0.12 -3.43 15.40
CA ASN A 134 -0.52 -2.16 15.98
C ASN A 134 0.64 -1.20 16.36
N ALA A 135 1.87 -1.47 15.91
CA ALA A 135 2.96 -0.53 16.10
C ALA A 135 2.72 0.76 15.29
N VAL A 136 3.05 1.91 15.89
CA VAL A 136 3.02 3.21 15.23
C VAL A 136 4.46 3.67 15.00
N VAL A 137 4.82 3.88 13.74
CA VAL A 137 6.16 4.25 13.30
C VAL A 137 6.12 5.61 12.64
N VAL A 138 6.77 6.58 13.27
CA VAL A 138 6.88 7.97 12.80
C VAL A 138 8.32 8.46 12.72
N ASN A 139 9.28 7.56 12.93
CA ASN A 139 10.72 7.81 12.83
C ASN A 139 11.39 6.72 12.00
N ASP A 140 12.57 6.99 11.50
CA ASP A 140 13.37 6.05 10.74
C ASP A 140 13.70 4.79 11.57
N VAL A 141 13.72 3.65 10.89
CA VAL A 141 14.03 2.34 11.47
C VAL A 141 15.24 1.76 10.74
N ALA A 142 16.29 1.44 11.49
CA ALA A 142 17.51 0.86 10.92
C ALA A 142 17.28 -0.57 10.39
N ASP A 143 18.16 -1.03 9.51
CA ASP A 143 18.15 -2.40 9.01
C ASP A 143 18.13 -3.44 10.15
N ASN A 144 17.44 -4.55 9.91
CA ASN A 144 17.31 -5.69 10.83
C ASN A 144 16.62 -5.38 12.16
N ALA A 145 16.01 -4.23 12.31
CA ALA A 145 15.35 -3.85 13.56
C ALA A 145 13.97 -4.49 13.72
N VAL A 146 13.57 -4.65 14.97
CA VAL A 146 12.22 -5.05 15.37
C VAL A 146 11.56 -3.90 16.10
N VAL A 147 10.44 -3.43 15.58
CA VAL A 147 9.60 -2.40 16.21
C VAL A 147 8.38 -3.07 16.76
N ALA A 148 8.21 -3.05 18.07
CA ALA A 148 7.00 -3.57 18.74
C ALA A 148 6.16 -2.39 19.25
N GLY A 149 4.82 -2.56 19.28
CA GLY A 149 3.95 -1.68 20.05
C GLY A 149 4.32 -1.77 21.54
N LYS A 150 4.08 -0.70 22.32
CA LYS A 150 4.21 -0.81 23.78
C LYS A 150 3.26 -1.90 24.28
N PRO A 151 3.74 -2.90 25.04
CA PRO A 151 2.81 -3.75 25.81
C PRO A 151 1.98 -2.88 26.75
N GLY A 152 0.68 -3.13 26.80
CA GLY A 152 -0.19 -2.46 27.78
C GLY A 152 0.13 -2.88 29.19
#